data_93166a27a8e7efa9eaf498e17aa6f380
#
_entry.id   93166a27a8e7efa9eaf498e17aa6f380
#
_cell.length_a   1.000
_cell.length_b   1.000
_cell.length_c   1.000
_cell.angle_alpha   90.00
_cell.angle_beta   90.00
_cell.angle_gamma   90.00
#
_symmetry.space_group_name_H-M   'P 1'
#
loop_
_entity.id
_entity.type
_entity.pdbx_description
1 polymer ?
#
loop_
_entity_poly.entity_id
_entity_poly.type
_entity_poly.pdbx_seq_one_letter_code
_entity_poly.pdbx_strand_id
1 'polypeptide(L)'
;MISDDEVRMKTKFQEDNDMKKWMILAAAILVVLGIGFAVKGASDRKPTVQPSETALPEATAEPEQAALTDETQTEDGMTQVYMLHGQITEITDEYLMLEGTEQGTVQVNLLDDTLYDGAIQQSELAVGQYAEVLYDGKLTRSIPAQAAALAVNIYPLAGTVDEVQEDGRVLVTPTDGGAQVLLSLPDDVTVEAGETATFYTTGVATMSLPAQMNAIGVVK
;
A
#
# COMPACT_ATOMS: atom_id res chain seq x y z
N MET A 1 42.24 6.71 -8.17
CA MET A 1 41.95 7.14 -9.54
C MET A 1 40.85 6.22 -10.01
N ILE A 2 39.59 6.70 -9.95
CA ILE A 2 38.42 5.92 -10.33
C ILE A 2 38.36 5.92 -11.86
N SER A 3 38.20 4.75 -12.45
CA SER A 3 38.16 4.58 -13.92
C SER A 3 36.89 5.24 -14.50
N ASP A 4 37.02 5.91 -15.64
CA ASP A 4 35.92 6.54 -16.36
C ASP A 4 34.77 5.54 -16.74
N ASP A 5 35.08 4.26 -16.86
CA ASP A 5 34.13 3.20 -17.11
C ASP A 5 33.24 2.91 -15.88
N GLU A 6 33.79 3.04 -14.68
CA GLU A 6 33.06 2.82 -13.43
C GLU A 6 32.03 3.96 -13.16
N VAL A 7 32.41 5.18 -13.52
CA VAL A 7 31.52 6.36 -13.44
C VAL A 7 30.40 6.23 -14.46
N ARG A 8 30.70 5.78 -15.66
CA ARG A 8 29.72 5.64 -16.76
C ARG A 8 28.71 4.51 -16.50
N MET A 9 29.14 3.43 -15.86
CA MET A 9 28.26 2.33 -15.46
C MET A 9 27.28 2.74 -14.35
N LYS A 10 27.78 3.47 -13.34
CA LYS A 10 26.94 4.01 -12.27
C LYS A 10 25.89 5.00 -12.76
N THR A 11 26.26 5.88 -13.71
CA THR A 11 25.32 6.87 -14.28
C THR A 11 24.21 6.18 -15.08
N LYS A 12 24.54 5.17 -15.87
CA LYS A 12 23.57 4.43 -16.67
C LYS A 12 22.59 3.61 -15.81
N PHE A 13 23.10 3.02 -14.71
CA PHE A 13 22.26 2.29 -13.75
C PHE A 13 21.30 3.23 -13.03
N GLN A 14 21.74 4.45 -12.71
CA GLN A 14 20.91 5.48 -12.08
C GLN A 14 19.79 5.97 -13.00
N GLU A 15 20.08 6.22 -14.29
CA GLU A 15 19.08 6.65 -15.28
C GLU A 15 18.00 5.58 -15.51
N ASP A 16 18.38 4.30 -15.59
CA ASP A 16 17.42 3.20 -15.77
C ASP A 16 16.50 3.04 -14.55
N ASN A 17 17.02 3.27 -13.34
CA ASN A 17 16.27 3.19 -12.10
C ASN A 17 15.29 4.37 -11.95
N ASP A 18 15.70 5.55 -12.33
CA ASP A 18 14.85 6.74 -12.31
C ASP A 18 13.70 6.64 -13.33
N MET A 19 13.94 6.04 -14.49
CA MET A 19 12.89 5.81 -15.49
C MET A 19 11.83 4.81 -15.00
N LYS A 20 12.24 3.74 -14.30
CA LYS A 20 11.32 2.78 -13.66
C LYS A 20 10.49 3.42 -12.56
N LYS A 21 11.08 4.28 -11.73
CA LYS A 21 10.37 5.05 -10.69
C LYS A 21 9.24 5.90 -11.27
N TRP A 22 9.49 6.60 -12.38
CA TRP A 22 8.49 7.42 -13.04
C TRP A 22 7.33 6.61 -13.62
N MET A 23 7.60 5.41 -14.13
CA MET A 23 6.54 4.53 -14.67
C MET A 23 5.62 3.98 -13.57
N ILE A 24 6.16 3.64 -12.39
CA ILE A 24 5.36 3.15 -11.26
C ILE A 24 4.56 4.28 -10.61
N LEU A 25 5.15 5.47 -10.47
CA LEU A 25 4.43 6.65 -9.98
C LEU A 25 3.24 7.02 -10.90
N ALA A 26 3.42 6.92 -12.22
CA ALA A 26 2.33 7.16 -13.16
C ALA A 26 1.21 6.12 -13.04
N ALA A 27 1.54 4.86 -12.75
CA ALA A 27 0.55 3.81 -12.53
C ALA A 27 -0.24 4.01 -11.24
N ALA A 28 0.42 4.41 -10.14
CA ALA A 28 -0.24 4.71 -8.86
C ALA A 28 -1.24 5.88 -8.97
N ILE A 29 -0.88 6.93 -9.70
CA ILE A 29 -1.76 8.10 -9.92
C ILE A 29 -3.01 7.72 -10.73
N LEU A 30 -2.91 6.78 -11.68
CA LEU A 30 -4.06 6.34 -12.47
C LEU A 30 -5.07 5.51 -11.66
N VAL A 31 -4.62 4.75 -10.67
CA VAL A 31 -5.51 3.97 -9.79
C VAL A 31 -6.36 4.88 -8.91
N VAL A 32 -5.80 5.98 -8.40
CA VAL A 32 -6.53 6.95 -7.56
C VAL A 32 -7.58 7.75 -8.36
N LEU A 33 -7.36 7.97 -9.67
CA LEU A 33 -8.30 8.67 -10.55
C LEU A 33 -9.40 7.76 -11.14
N GLY A 34 -9.24 6.44 -11.08
CA GLY A 34 -10.17 5.46 -11.66
C GLY A 34 -11.41 5.11 -10.81
N ILE A 35 -11.47 5.50 -9.53
CA ILE A 35 -12.59 5.13 -8.62
C ILE A 35 -13.79 6.07 -8.73
N GLY A 36 -13.78 7.03 -9.59
CA GLY A 36 -14.74 8.16 -9.67
C GLY A 36 -15.76 8.14 -10.79
N PHE A 37 -16.19 7.05 -11.41
CA PHE A 37 -17.36 7.10 -12.33
C PHE A 37 -17.97 5.73 -12.61
N ALA A 38 -18.97 5.33 -11.82
CA ALA A 38 -20.04 4.45 -12.27
C ALA A 38 -21.29 4.55 -11.38
N VAL A 39 -22.17 5.47 -11.67
CA VAL A 39 -23.59 5.41 -11.26
C VAL A 39 -24.45 5.77 -12.45
N LYS A 40 -25.21 4.84 -12.92
CA LYS A 40 -26.63 4.82 -13.30
C LYS A 40 -26.92 3.99 -14.52
N GLY A 41 -27.81 3.04 -14.32
CA GLY A 41 -28.52 2.33 -15.38
C GLY A 41 -29.47 1.32 -14.77
N ALA A 42 -30.61 1.79 -14.28
CA ALA A 42 -31.74 0.94 -13.86
C ALA A 42 -32.40 0.28 -15.07
N SER A 43 -32.70 -1.00 -14.97
CA SER A 43 -33.78 -1.60 -15.73
C SER A 43 -34.34 -2.81 -14.98
N ASP A 44 -35.61 -2.66 -14.61
CA ASP A 44 -36.53 -3.64 -14.08
C ASP A 44 -36.64 -4.89 -14.93
N ARG A 45 -36.67 -6.04 -14.30
CA ARG A 45 -37.57 -7.16 -14.62
C ARG A 45 -37.74 -8.10 -13.44
N LYS A 46 -38.96 -8.20 -12.96
CA LYS A 46 -39.48 -9.06 -11.91
C LYS A 46 -40.05 -10.35 -12.52
N PRO A 47 -40.55 -11.29 -11.70
CA PRO A 47 -40.01 -12.63 -11.43
C PRO A 47 -40.92 -13.72 -11.98
N THR A 48 -40.50 -14.97 -11.89
CA THR A 48 -41.46 -16.10 -11.82
C THR A 48 -40.90 -17.21 -10.95
N VAL A 49 -41.69 -17.49 -9.93
CA VAL A 49 -41.54 -18.60 -8.98
C VAL A 49 -42.14 -19.86 -9.60
N GLN A 50 -41.54 -21.03 -9.42
CA GLN A 50 -42.23 -22.20 -8.88
C GLN A 50 -41.27 -23.33 -8.53
N PRO A 51 -41.59 -24.13 -7.50
CA PRO A 51 -40.70 -25.10 -6.88
C PRO A 51 -40.94 -26.53 -7.42
N SER A 52 -39.95 -27.35 -7.31
CA SER A 52 -40.12 -28.81 -7.28
C SER A 52 -39.09 -29.47 -6.39
N GLU A 53 -39.62 -30.12 -5.43
CA GLU A 53 -39.09 -31.06 -4.49
C GLU A 53 -38.53 -32.32 -5.20
N THR A 54 -37.44 -32.93 -4.71
CA THR A 54 -37.38 -34.32 -4.32
C THR A 54 -35.95 -34.90 -4.43
N ALA A 55 -35.52 -35.47 -3.32
CA ALA A 55 -34.63 -36.62 -3.14
C ALA A 55 -33.09 -36.41 -3.16
N LEU A 56 -32.51 -36.58 -1.95
CA LEU A 56 -31.19 -37.14 -1.70
C LEU A 56 -31.03 -38.54 -2.35
N PRO A 57 -29.83 -38.90 -2.75
CA PRO A 57 -29.09 -39.81 -1.91
C PRO A 57 -27.62 -39.44 -1.68
N GLU A 58 -27.19 -39.84 -0.52
CA GLU A 58 -25.87 -39.96 0.04
C GLU A 58 -24.90 -40.75 -0.90
N ALA A 59 -23.71 -40.15 -1.13
CA ALA A 59 -22.49 -40.95 -1.43
C ALA A 59 -21.23 -40.07 -1.30
N THR A 60 -20.42 -40.47 -0.36
CA THR A 60 -18.99 -40.31 -0.19
C THR A 60 -18.21 -40.05 -1.49
N ALA A 61 -17.45 -38.95 -1.56
CA ALA A 61 -16.28 -38.82 -2.43
C ALA A 61 -15.29 -37.81 -1.91
N GLU A 62 -14.03 -38.17 -1.97
CA GLU A 62 -12.79 -37.48 -1.62
C GLU A 62 -12.71 -36.03 -2.11
N PRO A 63 -11.87 -35.21 -1.47
CA PRO A 63 -11.65 -33.82 -1.93
C PRO A 63 -10.72 -33.82 -3.13
N GLU A 64 -11.30 -33.70 -4.30
CA GLU A 64 -10.58 -33.40 -5.53
C GLU A 64 -10.05 -31.96 -5.47
N GLN A 65 -8.74 -31.84 -5.60
CA GLN A 65 -8.02 -30.59 -5.72
C GLN A 65 -8.54 -29.79 -6.92
N ALA A 66 -9.40 -28.85 -6.69
CA ALA A 66 -9.69 -27.82 -7.69
C ALA A 66 -8.62 -26.75 -7.60
N ALA A 67 -7.67 -26.80 -8.51
CA ALA A 67 -6.79 -25.69 -8.83
C ALA A 67 -7.67 -24.56 -9.41
N LEU A 68 -7.97 -23.55 -8.59
CA LEU A 68 -8.51 -22.29 -9.06
C LEU A 68 -7.32 -21.43 -9.52
N THR A 69 -6.90 -21.62 -10.75
CA THR A 69 -6.16 -20.61 -11.51
C THR A 69 -7.18 -19.57 -11.94
N ASP A 70 -7.35 -18.53 -11.13
CA ASP A 70 -8.01 -17.32 -11.58
C ASP A 70 -6.94 -16.43 -12.24
N GLU A 71 -6.64 -16.73 -13.51
CA GLU A 71 -5.89 -15.83 -14.37
C GLU A 71 -6.83 -14.73 -14.85
N THR A 72 -7.02 -13.71 -14.02
CA THR A 72 -7.61 -12.47 -14.51
C THR A 72 -6.56 -11.71 -15.32
N GLN A 73 -6.34 -12.15 -16.55
CA GLN A 73 -5.64 -11.34 -17.54
C GLN A 73 -6.59 -10.25 -17.99
N THR A 74 -6.35 -9.04 -17.51
CA THR A 74 -6.91 -7.83 -18.12
C THR A 74 -6.28 -7.66 -19.49
N GLU A 75 -7.09 -7.61 -20.55
CA GLU A 75 -6.69 -7.59 -21.98
C GLU A 75 -5.95 -6.31 -22.42
N ASP A 76 -5.44 -5.48 -21.50
CA ASP A 76 -4.86 -4.18 -21.88
C ASP A 76 -3.40 -3.99 -21.41
N GLY A 77 -2.69 -5.04 -21.06
CA GLY A 77 -1.25 -4.98 -20.72
C GLY A 77 -0.89 -4.12 -19.51
N MET A 78 -1.88 -3.62 -18.76
CA MET A 78 -1.68 -2.91 -17.50
C MET A 78 -1.53 -3.91 -16.37
N THR A 79 -0.37 -3.94 -15.74
CA THR A 79 -0.18 -4.67 -14.48
C THR A 79 -0.99 -3.97 -13.39
N GLN A 80 -2.00 -4.65 -12.87
CA GLN A 80 -2.75 -4.15 -11.72
C GLN A 80 -1.83 -4.21 -10.49
N VAL A 81 -1.73 -3.08 -9.78
CA VAL A 81 -0.91 -2.94 -8.58
C VAL A 81 -1.83 -2.83 -7.37
N TYR A 82 -1.51 -3.57 -6.34
CA TYR A 82 -2.22 -3.57 -5.06
C TYR A 82 -1.33 -2.99 -3.96
N MET A 83 -1.92 -2.58 -2.84
CA MET A 83 -1.21 -1.95 -1.73
C MET A 83 -1.44 -2.74 -0.45
N LEU A 84 -0.39 -2.86 0.35
CA LEU A 84 -0.43 -3.30 1.74
C LEU A 84 0.10 -2.16 2.61
N HIS A 85 -0.60 -1.85 3.69
CA HIS A 85 -0.14 -0.93 4.71
C HIS A 85 0.09 -1.69 6.00
N GLY A 86 1.18 -1.43 6.70
CA GLY A 86 1.44 -2.07 7.98
C GLY A 86 2.72 -1.58 8.65
N GLN A 87 2.87 -1.96 9.92
CA GLN A 87 4.09 -1.67 10.66
C GLN A 87 5.15 -2.74 10.38
N ILE A 88 6.37 -2.31 10.15
CA ILE A 88 7.52 -3.20 9.98
C ILE A 88 7.92 -3.77 11.35
N THR A 89 7.82 -5.08 11.51
CA THR A 89 8.18 -5.76 12.78
C THR A 89 9.48 -6.57 12.69
N GLU A 90 9.90 -6.92 11.47
CA GLU A 90 11.16 -7.60 11.21
C GLU A 90 11.71 -7.18 9.84
N ILE A 91 13.03 -7.11 9.71
CA ILE A 91 13.74 -6.78 8.47
C ILE A 91 14.94 -7.69 8.32
N THR A 92 15.10 -8.22 7.12
CA THR A 92 16.30 -8.93 6.65
C THR A 92 16.71 -8.36 5.28
N ASP A 93 17.82 -8.86 4.73
CA ASP A 93 18.23 -8.48 3.37
C ASP A 93 17.25 -9.02 2.29
N GLU A 94 16.46 -10.04 2.61
CA GLU A 94 15.59 -10.76 1.67
C GLU A 94 14.11 -10.43 1.84
N TYR A 95 13.68 -10.05 3.05
CA TYR A 95 12.27 -9.76 3.33
C TYR A 95 12.09 -8.78 4.49
N LEU A 96 10.89 -8.23 4.58
CA LEU A 96 10.36 -7.56 5.76
C LEU A 96 9.02 -8.18 6.19
N MET A 97 8.72 -8.10 7.49
CA MET A 97 7.41 -8.49 8.03
C MET A 97 6.59 -7.24 8.26
N LEU A 98 5.38 -7.22 7.68
CA LEU A 98 4.37 -6.20 7.95
C LEU A 98 3.30 -6.77 8.88
N GLU A 99 3.00 -6.06 9.95
CA GLU A 99 1.89 -6.33 10.86
C GLU A 99 0.82 -5.25 10.76
N GLY A 100 -0.44 -5.61 11.02
CA GLY A 100 -1.57 -4.68 10.95
C GLY A 100 -2.12 -4.46 9.54
N THR A 101 -1.73 -5.28 8.57
CA THR A 101 -2.34 -5.24 7.23
C THR A 101 -3.78 -5.77 7.27
N GLU A 102 -4.61 -5.44 6.28
CA GLU A 102 -5.96 -6.01 6.15
C GLU A 102 -5.95 -7.54 6.05
N GLN A 103 -4.83 -8.12 5.62
CA GLN A 103 -4.60 -9.56 5.52
C GLN A 103 -3.94 -10.16 6.78
N GLY A 104 -3.75 -9.35 7.84
CA GLY A 104 -3.02 -9.71 9.04
C GLY A 104 -1.51 -9.51 8.88
N THR A 105 -0.69 -10.45 9.36
CA THR A 105 0.77 -10.40 9.20
C THR A 105 1.15 -10.94 7.82
N VAL A 106 1.94 -10.16 7.07
CA VAL A 106 2.42 -10.51 5.73
C VAL A 106 3.93 -10.42 5.67
N GLN A 107 4.58 -11.48 5.16
CA GLN A 107 5.98 -11.45 4.77
C GLN A 107 6.10 -10.84 3.38
N VAL A 108 6.82 -9.75 3.26
CA VAL A 108 7.07 -9.06 2.00
C VAL A 108 8.49 -9.39 1.54
N ASN A 109 8.61 -10.16 0.48
CA ASN A 109 9.89 -10.53 -0.10
C ASN A 109 10.45 -9.36 -0.92
N LEU A 110 11.67 -8.96 -0.62
CA LEU A 110 12.42 -7.90 -1.30
C LEU A 110 13.19 -8.51 -2.46
N LEU A 111 12.97 -8.01 -3.64
CA LEU A 111 13.63 -8.48 -4.87
C LEU A 111 14.71 -7.49 -5.29
N ASP A 112 15.64 -7.93 -6.13
CA ASP A 112 16.72 -7.08 -6.65
C ASP A 112 16.19 -5.84 -7.40
N ASP A 113 14.98 -5.91 -7.95
CA ASP A 113 14.30 -4.85 -8.66
C ASP A 113 13.20 -4.15 -7.84
N THR A 114 13.08 -4.45 -6.54
CA THR A 114 12.18 -3.72 -5.64
C THR A 114 12.58 -2.24 -5.60
N LEU A 115 11.61 -1.37 -5.82
CA LEU A 115 11.81 0.08 -5.78
C LEU A 115 11.59 0.60 -4.36
N TYR A 116 12.29 1.67 -4.01
CA TYR A 116 12.15 2.35 -2.72
C TYR A 116 11.85 3.83 -2.98
N ASP A 117 10.79 4.34 -2.35
CA ASP A 117 10.38 5.74 -2.46
C ASP A 117 10.07 6.32 -1.07
N GLY A 118 9.89 7.65 -0.99
CA GLY A 118 9.69 8.34 0.29
C GLY A 118 10.99 8.74 0.98
N ALA A 119 12.05 8.99 0.22
CA ALA A 119 13.38 9.41 0.69
C ALA A 119 14.19 8.33 1.41
N ILE A 120 13.91 7.06 1.17
CA ILE A 120 14.65 5.97 1.77
C ILE A 120 15.20 4.98 0.73
N GLN A 121 16.31 4.36 1.11
CA GLN A 121 16.84 3.16 0.48
C GLN A 121 16.56 1.97 1.39
N GLN A 122 16.75 0.75 0.89
CA GLN A 122 16.56 -0.45 1.72
C GLN A 122 17.31 -0.38 3.05
N SER A 123 18.52 0.19 3.07
CA SER A 123 19.36 0.33 4.27
C SER A 123 18.80 1.31 5.32
N GLU A 124 17.78 2.08 4.98
CA GLU A 124 17.15 3.07 5.88
C GLU A 124 15.82 2.57 6.43
N LEU A 125 15.37 1.40 5.99
CA LEU A 125 14.22 0.72 6.58
C LEU A 125 14.54 0.34 8.04
N ALA A 126 13.60 0.58 8.94
CA ALA A 126 13.75 0.24 10.35
C ALA A 126 12.49 -0.40 10.92
N VAL A 127 12.69 -1.31 11.87
CA VAL A 127 11.59 -1.88 12.67
C VAL A 127 10.89 -0.76 13.42
N GLY A 128 9.55 -0.80 13.44
CA GLY A 128 8.68 0.21 14.04
C GLY A 128 8.18 1.27 13.06
N GLN A 129 8.77 1.40 11.88
CA GLN A 129 8.22 2.27 10.82
C GLN A 129 6.96 1.65 10.22
N TYR A 130 6.07 2.49 9.69
CA TYR A 130 4.95 2.04 8.88
C TYR A 130 5.31 2.21 7.40
N ALA A 131 5.01 1.19 6.62
CA ALA A 131 5.29 1.15 5.20
C ALA A 131 4.03 0.92 4.38
N GLU A 132 4.02 1.50 3.18
CA GLU A 132 3.14 1.13 2.08
C GLU A 132 3.93 0.25 1.12
N VAL A 133 3.45 -0.95 0.84
CA VAL A 133 4.07 -1.89 -0.09
C VAL A 133 3.17 -2.08 -1.30
N LEU A 134 3.71 -1.83 -2.47
CA LEU A 134 3.06 -2.13 -3.75
C LEU A 134 3.43 -3.54 -4.20
N TYR A 135 2.45 -4.34 -4.62
CA TYR A 135 2.63 -5.72 -5.07
C TYR A 135 1.66 -6.07 -6.21
N ASP A 136 1.82 -7.23 -6.85
CA ASP A 136 1.03 -7.67 -8.01
C ASP A 136 -0.34 -8.30 -7.66
N GLY A 137 -0.78 -8.20 -6.40
CA GLY A 137 -2.03 -8.76 -5.91
C GLY A 137 -1.95 -10.24 -5.53
N LYS A 138 -0.82 -10.91 -5.74
CA LYS A 138 -0.67 -12.32 -5.41
C LYS A 138 -0.14 -12.48 -3.98
N LEU A 139 -0.91 -13.18 -3.16
CA LEU A 139 -0.50 -13.61 -1.83
C LEU A 139 -0.44 -15.13 -1.77
N THR A 140 0.60 -15.67 -1.13
CA THR A 140 0.67 -17.10 -0.87
C THR A 140 -0.39 -17.52 0.17
N ARG A 141 -0.73 -18.81 0.19
CA ARG A 141 -1.61 -19.38 1.23
C ARG A 141 -0.86 -19.85 2.48
N SER A 142 0.39 -19.45 2.64
CA SER A 142 1.18 -19.74 3.84
C SER A 142 0.73 -18.89 5.04
N ILE A 143 1.22 -19.21 6.23
CA ILE A 143 1.05 -18.42 7.44
C ILE A 143 2.45 -18.13 8.00
N PRO A 144 2.92 -16.88 7.95
CA PRO A 144 2.26 -15.71 7.34
C PRO A 144 2.14 -15.83 5.82
N ALA A 145 1.16 -15.12 5.25
CA ALA A 145 1.06 -14.96 3.80
C ALA A 145 2.29 -14.22 3.27
N GLN A 146 2.65 -14.46 2.00
CA GLN A 146 3.82 -13.81 1.40
C GLN A 146 3.43 -13.06 0.14
N ALA A 147 4.02 -11.89 -0.05
CA ALA A 147 3.94 -11.06 -1.24
C ALA A 147 5.34 -10.78 -1.79
N ALA A 148 5.47 -10.54 -3.09
CA ALA A 148 6.66 -9.99 -3.69
C ALA A 148 6.51 -8.46 -3.82
N ALA A 149 7.45 -7.70 -3.26
CA ALA A 149 7.40 -6.24 -3.33
C ALA A 149 7.79 -5.75 -4.72
N LEU A 150 6.93 -4.95 -5.33
CA LEU A 150 7.26 -4.10 -6.48
C LEU A 150 7.89 -2.79 -5.99
N ALA A 151 7.34 -2.21 -4.93
CA ALA A 151 7.90 -1.04 -4.28
C ALA A 151 7.62 -1.05 -2.77
N VAL A 152 8.51 -0.43 -2.00
CA VAL A 152 8.34 -0.13 -0.57
C VAL A 152 8.46 1.38 -0.39
N ASN A 153 7.41 1.99 0.12
CA ASN A 153 7.30 3.43 0.31
C ASN A 153 7.20 3.75 1.80
N ILE A 154 7.96 4.74 2.25
CA ILE A 154 7.85 5.28 3.61
C ILE A 154 7.88 6.80 3.55
N TYR A 155 6.81 7.43 4.02
CA TYR A 155 6.66 8.88 4.03
C TYR A 155 6.45 9.37 5.46
N PRO A 156 7.55 9.53 6.25
CA PRO A 156 7.47 10.02 7.61
C PRO A 156 7.24 11.53 7.63
N LEU A 157 6.33 11.98 8.46
CA LEU A 157 6.08 13.39 8.77
C LEU A 157 6.18 13.55 10.28
N ALA A 158 7.32 14.04 10.76
CA ALA A 158 7.50 14.39 12.16
C ALA A 158 6.87 15.75 12.43
N GLY A 159 6.04 15.85 13.46
CA GLY A 159 5.32 17.09 13.75
C GLY A 159 4.68 17.11 15.11
N THR A 160 4.20 18.31 15.49
CA THR A 160 3.43 18.53 16.71
C THR A 160 1.96 18.71 16.35
N VAL A 161 1.09 18.03 17.08
CA VAL A 161 -0.37 18.17 16.96
C VAL A 161 -0.80 19.51 17.52
N ASP A 162 -1.31 20.38 16.69
CA ASP A 162 -1.83 21.69 17.13
C ASP A 162 -3.27 21.56 17.62
N GLU A 163 -4.08 20.76 16.91
CA GLU A 163 -5.51 20.63 17.17
C GLU A 163 -6.01 19.25 16.76
N VAL A 164 -6.92 18.68 17.54
CA VAL A 164 -7.72 17.51 17.18
C VAL A 164 -9.14 18.02 16.85
N GLN A 165 -9.57 17.80 15.61
CA GLN A 165 -10.88 18.27 15.15
C GLN A 165 -12.01 17.34 15.62
N GLU A 166 -13.25 17.83 15.58
CA GLU A 166 -14.44 17.06 16.00
C GLU A 166 -14.68 15.79 15.16
N ASP A 167 -14.20 15.77 13.92
CA ASP A 167 -14.27 14.64 13.00
C ASP A 167 -13.11 13.64 13.14
N GLY A 168 -12.24 13.85 14.15
CA GLY A 168 -11.09 12.98 14.44
C GLY A 168 -9.84 13.27 13.62
N ARG A 169 -9.89 14.22 12.67
CA ARG A 169 -8.69 14.66 11.96
C ARG A 169 -7.81 15.54 12.85
N VAL A 170 -6.52 15.55 12.57
CA VAL A 170 -5.55 16.29 13.37
C VAL A 170 -4.80 17.31 12.52
N LEU A 171 -4.70 18.52 13.04
CA LEU A 171 -3.86 19.57 12.44
C LEU A 171 -2.45 19.43 13.02
N VAL A 172 -1.46 19.30 12.16
CA VAL A 172 -0.06 19.06 12.55
C VAL A 172 0.83 20.12 11.94
N THR A 173 1.69 20.71 12.77
CA THR A 173 2.81 21.53 12.33
C THR A 173 4.06 20.67 12.20
N PRO A 174 4.61 20.49 10.96
CA PRO A 174 5.83 19.73 10.74
C PRO A 174 7.03 20.34 11.47
N THR A 175 7.92 19.48 12.00
CA THR A 175 9.13 19.93 12.72
C THR A 175 10.20 20.52 11.81
N ASP A 176 10.14 20.26 10.51
CA ASP A 176 11.03 20.83 9.49
C ASP A 176 10.67 22.30 9.11
N GLY A 177 9.60 22.86 9.71
CA GLY A 177 9.13 24.21 9.45
C GLY A 177 8.23 24.31 8.22
N GLY A 178 7.72 23.21 7.70
CA GLY A 178 6.75 23.15 6.62
C GLY A 178 5.39 23.77 7.01
N ALA A 179 4.51 23.93 6.02
CA ALA A 179 3.13 24.38 6.25
C ALA A 179 2.36 23.32 7.05
N GLN A 180 1.36 23.77 7.82
CA GLN A 180 0.45 22.86 8.54
C GLN A 180 -0.24 21.88 7.59
N VAL A 181 -0.40 20.65 8.06
CA VAL A 181 -1.06 19.57 7.35
C VAL A 181 -2.22 19.04 8.19
N LEU A 182 -3.34 18.76 7.55
CA LEU A 182 -4.49 18.13 8.18
C LEU A 182 -4.43 16.63 7.88
N LEU A 183 -4.26 15.79 8.91
CA LEU A 183 -4.13 14.34 8.79
C LEU A 183 -5.42 13.62 9.17
N SER A 184 -5.82 12.64 8.36
CA SER A 184 -6.75 11.60 8.77
C SER A 184 -5.92 10.45 9.36
N LEU A 185 -6.27 10.03 10.58
CA LEU A 185 -5.59 8.94 11.29
C LEU A 185 -6.32 7.61 11.11
N PRO A 186 -5.64 6.46 11.26
CA PRO A 186 -6.31 5.17 11.43
C PRO A 186 -7.22 5.16 12.66
N ASP A 187 -8.31 4.38 12.62
CA ASP A 187 -9.36 4.35 13.65
C ASP A 187 -8.85 3.92 15.05
N ASP A 188 -7.78 3.15 15.09
CA ASP A 188 -7.16 2.63 16.32
C ASP A 188 -6.09 3.55 16.89
N VAL A 189 -5.80 4.67 16.24
CA VAL A 189 -4.78 5.65 16.64
C VAL A 189 -5.43 6.88 17.25
N THR A 190 -4.98 7.26 18.43
CA THR A 190 -5.38 8.51 19.11
C THR A 190 -4.16 9.35 19.44
N VAL A 191 -4.27 10.65 19.27
CA VAL A 191 -3.25 11.64 19.66
C VAL A 191 -3.91 12.81 20.38
N GLU A 192 -3.13 13.57 21.13
CA GLU A 192 -3.61 14.74 21.87
C GLU A 192 -2.94 16.02 21.35
N ALA A 193 -3.62 17.15 21.49
CA ALA A 193 -3.04 18.46 21.18
C ALA A 193 -1.79 18.72 22.03
N GLY A 194 -0.73 19.21 21.41
CA GLY A 194 0.59 19.42 22.00
C GLY A 194 1.51 18.20 21.94
N GLU A 195 1.02 17.04 21.51
CA GLU A 195 1.84 15.84 21.36
C GLU A 195 2.73 15.94 20.12
N THR A 196 3.98 15.48 20.24
CA THR A 196 4.92 15.35 19.11
C THR A 196 5.05 13.90 18.73
N ALA A 197 4.86 13.60 17.44
CA ALA A 197 4.89 12.25 16.91
C ALA A 197 5.45 12.21 15.48
N THR A 198 5.76 11.02 15.00
CA THR A 198 6.02 10.75 13.58
C THR A 198 4.81 10.07 12.96
N PHE A 199 4.18 10.75 12.03
CA PHE A 199 3.07 10.25 11.24
C PHE A 199 3.60 9.66 9.95
N TYR A 200 3.27 8.42 9.66
CA TYR A 200 3.61 7.77 8.39
C TYR A 200 2.42 7.92 7.45
N THR A 201 2.63 8.51 6.29
CA THR A 201 1.56 8.86 5.35
C THR A 201 1.67 8.06 4.06
N THR A 202 0.65 8.16 3.21
CA THR A 202 0.67 7.59 1.84
C THR A 202 1.49 8.42 0.86
N GLY A 203 2.11 9.53 1.29
CA GLY A 203 2.85 10.45 0.42
C GLY A 203 1.97 11.30 -0.51
N VAL A 204 0.66 11.11 -0.48
CA VAL A 204 -0.30 11.86 -1.31
C VAL A 204 -0.94 12.98 -0.50
N ALA A 205 -0.82 14.22 -0.99
CA ALA A 205 -1.42 15.40 -0.39
C ALA A 205 -2.40 16.08 -1.34
N THR A 206 -3.47 16.65 -0.79
CA THR A 206 -4.35 17.54 -1.55
C THR A 206 -3.70 18.91 -1.80
N MET A 207 -4.18 19.64 -2.80
CA MET A 207 -3.74 21.01 -3.08
C MET A 207 -4.50 22.07 -2.25
N SER A 208 -5.18 21.67 -1.16
CA SER A 208 -5.86 22.59 -0.23
C SER A 208 -4.89 23.28 0.74
N LEU A 209 -5.39 24.25 1.48
CA LEU A 209 -4.67 24.90 2.57
C LEU A 209 -5.54 24.84 3.84
N PRO A 210 -5.15 24.07 4.87
CA PRO A 210 -3.99 23.17 4.91
C PRO A 210 -4.12 22.03 3.91
N ALA A 211 -2.98 21.47 3.47
CA ALA A 211 -2.97 20.25 2.69
C ALA A 211 -3.53 19.11 3.54
N GLN A 212 -4.23 18.15 2.90
CA GLN A 212 -4.82 17.01 3.59
C GLN A 212 -4.09 15.73 3.15
N MET A 213 -3.78 14.86 4.09
CA MET A 213 -3.11 13.60 3.86
C MET A 213 -3.74 12.49 4.73
N ASN A 214 -3.54 11.25 4.33
CA ASN A 214 -3.91 10.08 5.14
C ASN A 214 -2.66 9.52 5.80
N ALA A 215 -2.71 9.34 7.11
CA ALA A 215 -1.71 8.57 7.84
C ALA A 215 -2.07 7.08 7.81
N ILE A 216 -1.05 6.23 7.68
CA ILE A 216 -1.15 4.76 7.76
C ILE A 216 -0.67 4.23 9.12
N GLY A 217 -0.06 5.09 9.93
CA GLY A 217 0.38 4.77 11.27
C GLY A 217 1.06 5.95 11.95
N VAL A 218 1.25 5.85 13.26
CA VAL A 218 1.85 6.89 14.10
C VAL A 218 2.81 6.27 15.12
N VAL A 219 3.97 6.87 15.29
CA VAL A 219 4.96 6.53 16.31
C VAL A 219 5.18 7.74 17.21
N LYS A 220 4.97 7.55 18.53
CA LYS A 220 5.09 8.57 19.58
C LYS A 220 6.46 8.57 20.22
#